data_1c8c1914bbf03c4fcf5980d39ef95512
#
_entry.id   1c8c1914bbf03c4fcf5980d39ef95512
#
_cell.length_a   1.000
_cell.length_b   1.000
_cell.length_c   1.000
_cell.angle_alpha   90.00
_cell.angle_beta   90.00
_cell.angle_gamma   90.00
#
_symmetry.space_group_name_H-M   'P 1'
#
loop_
_entity.id
_entity.type
_entity.pdbx_description
1 polymer ?
#
loop_
_entity_poly.entity_id
_entity_poly.type
_entity_poly.pdbx_seq_one_letter_code
_entity_poly.pdbx_strand_id
1 'polypeptide(L)'
;LIFCAVLGGVYAAAVFISELAFLAHPAIRLAFGGLLALAAFRRFRPVLTFFLLSAALAGTLLALGLAFGSVAGLAQRLYYADVSWQALILVSILFYVLLRLFAGQAARHGGGELLQIKVSVGGRIQTVTALHDTGNTLRDPVTGCPALVMERRSADALWTPAVADVLAEQLSPEEKMAKLHRIGCPVRFTLLPFRAVGTAAGLLLAACSDYIEVNGKRYPRTPVALSEQAVSDGGGYHACLLYTSPSPRDM
;
A
#
# COMPACT_ATOMS: atom_id res chain seq x y z
N LEU A 1 14.54 5.13 13.50
CA LEU A 1 15.22 5.51 12.25
C LEU A 1 16.27 6.60 12.48
N ILE A 2 15.92 7.75 13.08
CA ILE A 2 16.86 8.87 13.33
C ILE A 2 18.06 8.41 14.16
N PHE A 3 17.82 7.64 15.23
CA PHE A 3 18.89 7.08 16.08
C PHE A 3 19.87 6.20 15.26
N CYS A 4 19.36 5.33 14.40
CA CYS A 4 20.19 4.48 13.54
C CYS A 4 20.98 5.31 12.51
N ALA A 5 20.41 6.39 11.99
CA ALA A 5 21.09 7.30 11.08
C ALA A 5 22.25 8.03 11.77
N VAL A 6 22.04 8.53 13.00
CA VAL A 6 23.08 9.16 13.81
C VAL A 6 24.21 8.16 14.13
N LEU A 7 23.87 6.94 14.54
CA LEU A 7 24.85 5.90 14.84
C LEU A 7 25.67 5.53 13.60
N GLY A 8 25.05 5.46 12.42
CA GLY A 8 25.74 5.25 11.15
C GLY A 8 26.70 6.39 10.80
N GLY A 9 26.30 7.64 11.05
CA GLY A 9 27.17 8.81 10.88
C GLY A 9 28.37 8.81 11.82
N VAL A 10 28.15 8.48 13.10
CA VAL A 10 29.22 8.32 14.10
C VAL A 10 30.21 7.24 13.68
N TYR A 11 29.69 6.08 13.23
CA TYR A 11 30.55 5.00 12.72
C TYR A 11 31.38 5.44 11.51
N ALA A 12 30.74 6.13 10.56
CA ALA A 12 31.45 6.65 9.38
C ALA A 12 32.56 7.62 9.77
N ALA A 13 32.35 8.49 10.75
CA ALA A 13 33.38 9.38 11.28
C ALA A 13 34.49 8.60 12.03
N ALA A 14 34.14 7.58 12.81
CA ALA A 14 35.08 6.79 13.57
C ALA A 14 36.08 6.01 12.69
N VAL A 15 35.67 5.61 11.48
CA VAL A 15 36.56 4.91 10.53
C VAL A 15 37.76 5.77 10.07
N PHE A 16 37.67 7.11 10.17
CA PHE A 16 38.78 8.02 9.83
C PHE A 16 39.80 8.17 10.96
N ILE A 17 39.55 7.62 12.15
CA ILE A 17 40.48 7.66 13.28
C ILE A 17 41.48 6.51 13.11
N SER A 18 42.78 6.82 13.10
CA SER A 18 43.86 5.83 12.84
C SER A 18 43.87 4.63 13.80
N GLU A 19 43.53 4.86 15.08
CA GLU A 19 43.43 3.83 16.12
C GLU A 19 42.28 2.87 15.93
N LEU A 20 41.25 3.28 15.16
CA LEU A 20 40.05 2.52 14.86
C LEU A 20 40.03 1.95 13.43
N ALA A 21 41.21 1.86 12.79
CA ALA A 21 41.32 1.39 11.40
C ALA A 21 40.74 -0.02 11.18
N PHE A 22 40.64 -0.86 12.23
CA PHE A 22 39.96 -2.16 12.14
C PHE A 22 38.51 -2.09 11.78
N LEU A 23 37.82 -0.97 12.08
CA LEU A 23 36.43 -0.72 11.70
C LEU A 23 36.25 -0.58 10.17
N ALA A 24 37.33 -0.30 9.45
CA ALA A 24 37.32 -0.23 7.98
C ALA A 24 37.23 -1.61 7.32
N HIS A 25 37.39 -2.71 8.09
CA HIS A 25 37.37 -4.08 7.55
C HIS A 25 35.99 -4.39 6.95
N PRO A 26 35.88 -4.94 5.70
CA PRO A 26 34.62 -5.15 5.00
C PRO A 26 33.59 -5.96 5.80
N ALA A 27 34.05 -7.00 6.51
CA ALA A 27 33.15 -7.84 7.33
C ALA A 27 32.51 -7.05 8.48
N ILE A 28 33.27 -6.14 9.12
CA ILE A 28 32.78 -5.29 10.21
C ILE A 28 31.75 -4.28 9.67
N ARG A 29 32.01 -3.69 8.51
CA ARG A 29 31.07 -2.76 7.82
C ARG A 29 29.76 -3.46 7.49
N LEU A 30 29.82 -4.66 6.91
CA LEU A 30 28.61 -5.44 6.59
C LEU A 30 27.84 -5.87 7.84
N ALA A 31 28.55 -6.35 8.88
CA ALA A 31 27.92 -6.74 10.15
C ALA A 31 27.24 -5.55 10.83
N PHE A 32 27.93 -4.40 10.91
CA PHE A 32 27.38 -3.20 11.51
C PHE A 32 26.17 -2.65 10.72
N GLY A 33 26.27 -2.60 9.39
CA GLY A 33 25.16 -2.23 8.51
C GLY A 33 23.96 -3.16 8.68
N GLY A 34 24.20 -4.47 8.81
CA GLY A 34 23.18 -5.47 9.07
C GLY A 34 22.47 -5.27 10.41
N LEU A 35 23.24 -5.01 11.47
CA LEU A 35 22.70 -4.72 12.80
C LEU A 35 21.84 -3.46 12.81
N LEU A 36 22.32 -2.38 12.18
CA LEU A 36 21.55 -1.14 12.05
C LEU A 36 20.25 -1.34 11.25
N ALA A 37 20.32 -2.08 10.15
CA ALA A 37 19.13 -2.37 9.33
C ALA A 37 18.12 -3.21 10.11
N LEU A 38 18.54 -4.24 10.85
CA LEU A 38 17.66 -5.04 11.72
C LEU A 38 17.05 -4.20 12.84
N ALA A 39 17.82 -3.32 13.49
CA ALA A 39 17.34 -2.42 14.52
C ALA A 39 16.32 -1.41 13.97
N ALA A 40 16.53 -0.91 12.75
CA ALA A 40 15.65 0.06 12.11
C ALA A 40 14.32 -0.55 11.63
N PHE A 41 14.36 -1.74 11.04
CA PHE A 41 13.21 -2.30 10.31
C PHE A 41 12.51 -3.46 11.02
N ARG A 42 13.15 -4.13 11.98
CA ARG A 42 12.60 -5.26 12.76
C ARG A 42 11.99 -6.41 11.92
N ARG A 43 12.14 -6.40 10.59
CA ARG A 43 11.62 -7.40 9.66
C ARG A 43 12.69 -7.71 8.61
N PHE A 44 12.79 -8.97 8.21
CA PHE A 44 13.83 -9.43 7.26
C PHE A 44 13.67 -8.84 5.84
N ARG A 45 12.46 -8.76 5.33
CA ARG A 45 12.19 -8.23 3.97
C ARG A 45 12.71 -6.81 3.74
N PRO A 46 12.40 -5.80 4.60
CA PRO A 46 12.99 -4.46 4.46
C PRO A 46 14.52 -4.43 4.60
N VAL A 47 15.10 -5.32 5.42
CA VAL A 47 16.58 -5.43 5.56
C VAL A 47 17.19 -5.88 4.23
N LEU A 48 16.62 -6.90 3.58
CA LEU A 48 17.07 -7.35 2.27
C LEU A 48 16.97 -6.23 1.22
N THR A 49 15.83 -5.52 1.20
CA THR A 49 15.63 -4.37 0.30
C THR A 49 16.67 -3.27 0.54
N PHE A 50 17.00 -2.98 1.81
CA PHE A 50 18.05 -2.02 2.17
C PHE A 50 19.41 -2.43 1.58
N PHE A 51 19.83 -3.70 1.71
CA PHE A 51 21.08 -4.17 1.15
C PHE A 51 21.09 -4.14 -0.38
N LEU A 52 20.00 -4.52 -1.02
CA LEU A 52 19.86 -4.45 -2.48
C LEU A 52 19.99 -3.02 -2.99
N LEU A 53 19.32 -2.06 -2.34
CA LEU A 53 19.40 -0.65 -2.70
C LEU A 53 20.79 -0.06 -2.45
N SER A 54 21.44 -0.45 -1.34
CA SER A 54 22.81 -0.04 -1.03
C SER A 54 23.80 -0.58 -2.06
N ALA A 55 23.64 -1.84 -2.47
CA ALA A 55 24.47 -2.46 -3.52
C ALA A 55 24.24 -1.79 -4.89
N ALA A 56 22.98 -1.46 -5.23
CA ALA A 56 22.65 -0.76 -6.46
C ALA A 56 23.30 0.64 -6.50
N LEU A 57 23.23 1.38 -5.38
CA LEU A 57 23.86 2.70 -5.28
C LEU A 57 25.38 2.61 -5.42
N ALA A 58 26.02 1.67 -4.69
CA ALA A 58 27.47 1.44 -4.78
C ALA A 58 27.89 1.01 -6.18
N GLY A 59 27.10 0.11 -6.81
CA GLY A 59 27.34 -0.33 -8.20
C GLY A 59 27.21 0.82 -9.21
N THR A 60 26.25 1.72 -9.03
CA THR A 60 26.09 2.91 -9.88
C THR A 60 27.29 3.85 -9.74
N LEU A 61 27.73 4.12 -8.52
CA LEU A 61 28.93 4.94 -8.27
C LEU A 61 30.18 4.31 -8.89
N LEU A 62 30.34 3.01 -8.77
CA LEU A 62 31.46 2.26 -9.37
C LEU A 62 31.40 2.34 -10.90
N ALA A 63 30.24 2.11 -11.51
CA ALA A 63 30.04 2.18 -12.97
C ALA A 63 30.35 3.58 -13.52
N LEU A 64 29.93 4.65 -12.83
CA LEU A 64 30.29 6.01 -13.19
C LEU A 64 31.79 6.28 -13.05
N GLY A 65 32.40 5.81 -11.98
CA GLY A 65 33.86 5.91 -11.78
C GLY A 65 34.64 5.21 -12.90
N LEU A 66 34.14 4.08 -13.42
CA LEU A 66 34.71 3.36 -14.56
C LEU A 66 34.47 4.10 -15.89
N ALA A 67 33.28 4.64 -16.10
CA ALA A 67 32.95 5.33 -17.34
C ALA A 67 33.72 6.64 -17.55
N PHE A 68 33.98 7.37 -16.46
CA PHE A 68 34.65 8.68 -16.48
C PHE A 68 36.11 8.65 -16.00
N GLY A 69 36.61 7.49 -15.54
CA GLY A 69 37.98 7.29 -15.03
C GLY A 69 38.78 6.33 -15.90
N SER A 70 40.11 6.47 -15.91
CA SER A 70 40.99 5.48 -16.56
C SER A 70 41.04 4.19 -15.77
N VAL A 71 41.01 3.05 -16.47
CA VAL A 71 40.98 1.68 -15.90
C VAL A 71 42.28 1.32 -15.14
N ALA A 72 43.36 2.10 -15.35
CA ALA A 72 44.72 1.83 -14.82
C ALA A 72 44.91 2.21 -13.34
N GLY A 73 44.06 1.74 -12.47
CA GLY A 73 44.13 2.04 -11.03
C GLY A 73 42.98 1.44 -10.25
N LEU A 74 42.24 0.51 -10.87
CA LEU A 74 41.01 -0.04 -10.31
C LEU A 74 41.15 -0.59 -8.90
N ALA A 75 42.22 -1.33 -8.62
CA ALA A 75 42.45 -1.94 -7.32
C ALA A 75 42.79 -0.89 -6.24
N GLN A 76 43.51 0.16 -6.60
CA GLN A 76 43.85 1.27 -5.70
C GLN A 76 42.69 2.23 -5.51
N ARG A 77 41.84 2.43 -6.55
CA ARG A 77 40.67 3.31 -6.51
C ARG A 77 39.44 2.68 -5.82
N LEU A 78 39.35 1.38 -5.73
CA LEU A 78 38.32 0.71 -4.89
C LEU A 78 38.48 1.03 -3.40
N TYR A 79 39.70 1.39 -2.95
CA TYR A 79 39.98 1.79 -1.57
C TYR A 79 39.88 3.29 -1.33
N TYR A 80 40.19 4.11 -2.36
CA TYR A 80 40.13 5.56 -2.33
C TYR A 80 39.53 6.05 -3.66
N ALA A 81 38.20 5.93 -3.80
CA ALA A 81 37.54 6.59 -4.92
C ALA A 81 37.63 8.10 -4.68
N ASP A 82 38.48 8.78 -5.44
CA ASP A 82 38.44 10.26 -5.57
C ASP A 82 37.16 10.67 -6.29
N VAL A 83 36.02 10.26 -5.71
CA VAL A 83 34.71 10.73 -6.15
C VAL A 83 34.56 12.14 -5.61
N SER A 84 34.51 13.13 -6.49
CA SER A 84 34.26 14.50 -6.04
C SER A 84 32.93 14.51 -5.23
N TRP A 85 32.94 15.23 -4.12
CA TRP A 85 31.76 15.38 -3.27
C TRP A 85 30.51 15.85 -4.06
N GLN A 86 30.74 16.62 -5.13
CA GLN A 86 29.70 17.09 -6.06
C GLN A 86 29.07 15.93 -6.84
N ALA A 87 29.89 14.98 -7.36
CA ALA A 87 29.41 13.79 -8.04
C ALA A 87 28.61 12.88 -7.08
N LEU A 88 29.04 12.76 -5.83
CA LEU A 88 28.35 11.98 -4.80
C LEU A 88 26.95 12.56 -4.50
N ILE A 89 26.86 13.88 -4.35
CA ILE A 89 25.58 14.55 -4.14
C ILE A 89 24.68 14.39 -5.37
N LEU A 90 25.21 14.62 -6.57
CA LEU A 90 24.43 14.50 -7.81
C LEU A 90 23.86 13.10 -7.98
N VAL A 91 24.68 12.05 -7.80
CA VAL A 91 24.25 10.64 -7.90
C VAL A 91 23.23 10.30 -6.82
N SER A 92 23.43 10.81 -5.60
CA SER A 92 22.48 10.55 -4.50
C SER A 92 21.12 11.21 -4.78
N ILE A 93 21.11 12.43 -5.31
CA ILE A 93 19.86 13.12 -5.71
C ILE A 93 19.19 12.37 -6.87
N LEU A 94 19.94 12.00 -7.90
CA LEU A 94 19.41 11.26 -9.06
C LEU A 94 18.82 9.91 -8.61
N PHE A 95 19.54 9.18 -7.76
CA PHE A 95 19.08 7.90 -7.22
C PHE A 95 17.82 8.06 -6.35
N TYR A 96 17.76 9.10 -5.52
CA TYR A 96 16.58 9.43 -4.74
C TYR A 96 15.36 9.73 -5.63
N VAL A 97 15.55 10.55 -6.69
CA VAL A 97 14.50 10.89 -7.64
C VAL A 97 14.00 9.63 -8.37
N LEU A 98 14.93 8.80 -8.86
CA LEU A 98 14.58 7.52 -9.50
C LEU A 98 13.81 6.61 -8.54
N LEU A 99 14.30 6.43 -7.32
CA LEU A 99 13.57 5.64 -6.31
C LEU A 99 12.17 6.18 -6.05
N ARG A 100 12.03 7.50 -5.94
CA ARG A 100 10.71 8.11 -5.72
C ARG A 100 9.76 7.91 -6.89
N LEU A 101 10.27 7.99 -8.13
CA LEU A 101 9.48 7.72 -9.33
C LEU A 101 9.07 6.25 -9.41
N PHE A 102 10.00 5.32 -9.20
CA PHE A 102 9.71 3.88 -9.22
C PHE A 102 8.84 3.45 -8.03
N ALA A 103 9.11 3.95 -6.82
CA ALA A 103 8.27 3.67 -5.66
C ALA A 103 6.87 4.27 -5.81
N GLY A 104 6.75 5.46 -6.40
CA GLY A 104 5.47 6.06 -6.73
C GLY A 104 4.69 5.26 -7.77
N GLN A 105 5.36 4.71 -8.79
CA GLN A 105 4.73 3.79 -9.75
C GLN A 105 4.39 2.44 -9.10
N ALA A 106 5.29 1.86 -8.30
CA ALA A 106 5.04 0.62 -7.58
C ALA A 106 3.93 0.77 -6.53
N ALA A 107 3.80 1.94 -5.88
CA ALA A 107 2.69 2.22 -4.98
C ALA A 107 1.36 2.40 -5.73
N ARG A 108 1.40 2.96 -6.94
CA ARG A 108 0.22 3.04 -7.83
C ARG A 108 -0.17 1.67 -8.41
N HIS A 109 0.79 0.77 -8.57
CA HIS A 109 0.59 -0.63 -8.94
C HIS A 109 0.66 -1.56 -7.71
N GLY A 110 0.69 -0.96 -6.54
CA GLY A 110 0.85 -1.63 -5.25
C GLY A 110 -0.25 -2.64 -4.96
N GLY A 111 -0.04 -3.81 -5.50
CA GLY A 111 -0.52 -5.05 -4.92
C GLY A 111 -1.97 -5.44 -5.10
N GLY A 112 -2.79 -4.72 -5.84
CA GLY A 112 -4.16 -5.13 -6.08
C GLY A 112 -4.42 -5.43 -7.55
N GLU A 113 -4.90 -6.62 -7.85
CA GLU A 113 -5.43 -6.97 -9.17
C GLU A 113 -6.73 -6.21 -9.42
N LEU A 114 -6.85 -5.52 -10.57
CA LEU A 114 -8.10 -4.89 -10.96
C LEU A 114 -9.03 -5.96 -11.55
N LEU A 115 -10.19 -6.11 -10.94
CA LEU A 115 -11.18 -7.10 -11.33
C LEU A 115 -12.48 -6.41 -11.75
N GLN A 116 -13.10 -6.93 -12.80
CA GLN A 116 -14.48 -6.59 -13.12
C GLN A 116 -15.40 -7.46 -12.28
N ILE A 117 -16.18 -6.83 -11.42
CA ILE A 117 -17.13 -7.51 -10.54
C ILE A 117 -18.55 -7.11 -10.90
N LYS A 118 -19.49 -8.06 -10.74
CA LYS A 118 -20.93 -7.76 -10.83
C LYS A 118 -21.52 -7.78 -9.43
N VAL A 119 -22.22 -6.73 -9.08
CA VAL A 119 -22.90 -6.57 -7.79
C VAL A 119 -24.40 -6.61 -8.06
N SER A 120 -25.12 -7.50 -7.37
CA SER A 120 -26.59 -7.58 -7.43
C SER A 120 -27.19 -7.17 -6.10
N VAL A 121 -28.10 -6.22 -6.12
CA VAL A 121 -28.84 -5.77 -4.93
C VAL A 121 -30.30 -5.54 -5.31
N GLY A 122 -31.21 -6.27 -4.64
CA GLY A 122 -32.66 -6.18 -4.90
C GLY A 122 -33.02 -6.48 -6.36
N GLY A 123 -32.32 -7.42 -7.00
CA GLY A 123 -32.52 -7.81 -8.38
C GLY A 123 -31.90 -6.84 -9.42
N ARG A 124 -31.29 -5.73 -9.01
CA ARG A 124 -30.57 -4.80 -9.90
C ARG A 124 -29.10 -5.16 -9.95
N ILE A 125 -28.48 -5.08 -11.12
CA ILE A 125 -27.11 -5.50 -11.33
C ILE A 125 -26.29 -4.31 -11.84
N GLN A 126 -25.12 -4.11 -11.22
CA GLN A 126 -24.11 -3.14 -11.64
C GLN A 126 -22.78 -3.84 -11.82
N THR A 127 -22.09 -3.55 -12.93
CA THR A 127 -20.70 -3.96 -13.13
C THR A 127 -19.78 -2.82 -12.74
N VAL A 128 -18.76 -3.11 -11.94
CA VAL A 128 -17.81 -2.11 -11.45
C VAL A 128 -16.39 -2.68 -11.45
N THR A 129 -15.42 -1.82 -11.72
CA THR A 129 -14.01 -2.17 -11.54
C THR A 129 -13.65 -2.08 -10.06
N ALA A 130 -13.20 -3.17 -9.49
CA ALA A 130 -12.78 -3.27 -8.10
C ALA A 130 -11.31 -3.59 -8.00
N LEU A 131 -10.66 -3.03 -6.99
CA LEU A 131 -9.32 -3.40 -6.58
C LEU A 131 -9.41 -4.61 -5.64
N HIS A 132 -8.67 -5.66 -5.97
CA HIS A 132 -8.40 -6.75 -5.02
C HIS A 132 -7.39 -6.25 -3.99
N ASP A 133 -7.86 -5.81 -2.85
CA ASP A 133 -7.03 -5.22 -1.79
C ASP A 133 -6.88 -6.19 -0.62
N THR A 134 -5.67 -6.72 -0.48
CA THR A 134 -5.31 -7.59 0.66
C THR A 134 -5.23 -6.81 1.99
N GLY A 135 -5.21 -5.49 1.94
CA GLY A 135 -5.22 -4.60 3.11
C GLY A 135 -6.62 -4.25 3.61
N ASN A 136 -7.67 -4.52 2.83
CA ASN A 136 -9.05 -4.30 3.26
C ASN A 136 -9.42 -5.28 4.38
N THR A 137 -9.60 -4.78 5.59
CA THR A 137 -9.96 -5.56 6.78
C THR A 137 -11.43 -5.41 7.17
N LEU A 138 -12.23 -4.69 6.36
CA LEU A 138 -13.63 -4.41 6.68
C LEU A 138 -14.46 -5.69 6.61
N ARG A 139 -15.07 -6.05 7.73
CA ARG A 139 -15.95 -7.21 7.85
C ARG A 139 -17.23 -6.84 8.57
N ASP A 140 -18.29 -7.53 8.23
CA ASP A 140 -19.53 -7.47 9.02
C ASP A 140 -19.27 -8.10 10.40
N PRO A 141 -19.46 -7.35 11.50
CA PRO A 141 -19.18 -7.85 12.85
C PRO A 141 -20.09 -9.01 13.27
N VAL A 142 -21.25 -9.16 12.64
CA VAL A 142 -22.21 -10.22 12.97
C VAL A 142 -21.93 -11.52 12.23
N THR A 143 -21.64 -11.41 10.92
CA THR A 143 -21.47 -12.60 10.06
C THR A 143 -20.00 -12.96 9.83
N GLY A 144 -19.06 -12.04 10.13
CA GLY A 144 -17.65 -12.17 9.79
C GLY A 144 -17.35 -12.06 8.30
N CYS A 145 -18.37 -11.88 7.45
CA CYS A 145 -18.19 -11.78 6.01
C CYS A 145 -17.38 -10.54 5.64
N PRO A 146 -16.39 -10.68 4.73
CA PRO A 146 -15.68 -9.51 4.18
C PRO A 146 -16.65 -8.61 3.42
N ALA A 147 -16.52 -7.30 3.57
CA ALA A 147 -17.34 -6.32 2.89
C ALA A 147 -16.65 -5.79 1.63
N LEU A 148 -17.44 -5.59 0.57
CA LEU A 148 -17.07 -4.78 -0.57
C LEU A 148 -17.23 -3.31 -0.19
N VAL A 149 -16.18 -2.50 -0.30
CA VAL A 149 -16.29 -1.05 -0.21
C VAL A 149 -16.50 -0.50 -1.62
N MET A 150 -17.54 0.26 -1.85
CA MET A 150 -17.90 0.79 -3.15
C MET A 150 -18.25 2.29 -3.03
N GLU A 151 -17.82 3.09 -3.99
CA GLU A 151 -18.22 4.49 -4.07
C GLU A 151 -19.74 4.60 -4.22
N ARG A 152 -20.37 5.45 -3.42
CA ARG A 152 -21.82 5.65 -3.47
C ARG A 152 -22.29 6.01 -4.88
N ARG A 153 -21.60 6.92 -5.56
CA ARG A 153 -21.95 7.34 -6.94
C ARG A 153 -21.87 6.20 -7.95
N SER A 154 -20.94 5.28 -7.78
CA SER A 154 -20.80 4.12 -8.65
C SER A 154 -21.85 3.03 -8.37
N ALA A 155 -22.61 3.18 -7.27
CA ALA A 155 -23.68 2.28 -6.88
C ALA A 155 -25.08 2.78 -7.31
N ASP A 156 -25.19 3.95 -7.94
CA ASP A 156 -26.49 4.60 -8.20
C ASP A 156 -27.46 3.73 -9.02
N ALA A 157 -26.96 2.92 -9.95
CA ALA A 157 -27.78 2.02 -10.75
C ALA A 157 -28.41 0.85 -9.95
N LEU A 158 -27.89 0.57 -8.74
CA LEU A 158 -28.43 -0.47 -7.86
C LEU A 158 -29.69 -0.03 -7.11
N TRP A 159 -29.99 1.26 -7.09
CA TRP A 159 -31.04 1.82 -6.25
C TRP A 159 -32.29 2.21 -7.03
N THR A 160 -33.42 2.16 -6.35
CA THR A 160 -34.62 2.89 -6.82
C THR A 160 -34.44 4.38 -6.60
N PRO A 161 -35.12 5.25 -7.36
CA PRO A 161 -35.00 6.71 -7.17
C PRO A 161 -35.17 7.14 -5.72
N ALA A 162 -36.18 6.62 -5.03
CA ALA A 162 -36.44 6.96 -3.63
C ALA A 162 -35.31 6.56 -2.67
N VAL A 163 -34.65 5.47 -2.95
CA VAL A 163 -33.46 5.01 -2.17
C VAL A 163 -32.23 5.85 -2.51
N ALA A 164 -32.02 6.14 -3.80
CA ALA A 164 -30.92 6.97 -4.27
C ALA A 164 -30.97 8.38 -3.67
N ASP A 165 -32.16 8.98 -3.60
CA ASP A 165 -32.39 10.31 -2.99
C ASP A 165 -31.95 10.31 -1.51
N VAL A 166 -32.38 9.32 -0.73
CA VAL A 166 -31.99 9.21 0.68
C VAL A 166 -30.48 8.99 0.83
N LEU A 167 -29.87 8.18 -0.03
CA LEU A 167 -28.42 7.93 0.00
C LEU A 167 -27.62 9.19 -0.40
N ALA A 168 -28.18 10.07 -1.24
CA ALA A 168 -27.53 11.30 -1.68
C ALA A 168 -27.56 12.42 -0.63
N GLU A 169 -28.47 12.35 0.35
CA GLU A 169 -28.55 13.34 1.41
C GLU A 169 -27.29 13.37 2.28
N GLN A 170 -26.94 14.56 2.78
CA GLN A 170 -25.80 14.72 3.72
C GLN A 170 -26.26 14.44 5.15
N LEU A 171 -26.60 13.21 5.42
CA LEU A 171 -27.00 12.70 6.73
C LEU A 171 -25.96 11.70 7.27
N SER A 172 -26.00 11.49 8.58
CA SER A 172 -25.19 10.42 9.18
C SER A 172 -25.64 9.02 8.68
N PRO A 173 -24.76 8.00 8.70
CA PRO A 173 -25.14 6.64 8.30
C PRO A 173 -26.34 6.10 9.07
N GLU A 174 -26.48 6.46 10.34
CA GLU A 174 -27.59 6.06 11.22
C GLU A 174 -28.91 6.72 10.78
N GLU A 175 -28.87 8.01 10.46
CA GLU A 175 -30.04 8.75 9.99
C GLU A 175 -30.51 8.26 8.63
N LYS A 176 -29.56 7.99 7.69
CA LYS A 176 -29.86 7.36 6.40
C LYS A 176 -30.54 6.01 6.60
N MET A 177 -30.00 5.16 7.48
CA MET A 177 -30.58 3.85 7.78
C MET A 177 -32.01 3.97 8.33
N ALA A 178 -32.24 4.89 9.28
CA ALA A 178 -33.57 5.13 9.84
C ALA A 178 -34.56 5.63 8.79
N LYS A 179 -34.10 6.47 7.84
CA LYS A 179 -34.92 6.99 6.75
C LYS A 179 -35.27 5.93 5.72
N LEU A 180 -34.29 5.08 5.36
CA LEU A 180 -34.49 3.93 4.48
C LEU A 180 -35.50 2.93 5.05
N HIS A 181 -35.45 2.70 6.36
CA HIS A 181 -36.44 1.87 7.04
C HIS A 181 -37.85 2.47 6.98
N ARG A 182 -37.97 3.80 7.17
CA ARG A 182 -39.27 4.49 7.12
C ARG A 182 -39.93 4.46 5.74
N ILE A 183 -39.15 4.51 4.66
CA ILE A 183 -39.70 4.42 3.28
C ILE A 183 -40.00 2.98 2.87
N GLY A 184 -39.83 1.99 3.77
CA GLY A 184 -40.07 0.58 3.48
C GLY A 184 -39.15 0.00 2.44
N CYS A 185 -37.85 0.37 2.45
CA CYS A 185 -36.87 -0.15 1.51
C CYS A 185 -36.76 -1.68 1.62
N PRO A 186 -36.92 -2.44 0.52
CA PRO A 186 -36.85 -3.90 0.54
C PRO A 186 -35.43 -4.42 0.75
N VAL A 187 -34.43 -3.59 0.51
CA VAL A 187 -33.01 -3.95 0.71
C VAL A 187 -32.66 -3.81 2.19
N ARG A 188 -32.03 -4.82 2.74
CA ARG A 188 -31.53 -4.79 4.11
C ARG A 188 -30.25 -3.97 4.17
N PHE A 189 -30.26 -2.91 4.97
CA PHE A 189 -29.08 -2.13 5.31
C PHE A 189 -28.56 -2.46 6.72
N THR A 190 -27.27 -2.29 6.92
CA THR A 190 -26.57 -2.48 8.20
C THR A 190 -25.48 -1.41 8.36
N LEU A 191 -24.98 -1.20 9.57
CA LEU A 191 -23.90 -0.29 9.87
C LEU A 191 -22.64 -1.11 10.14
N LEU A 192 -21.57 -0.80 9.39
CA LEU A 192 -20.26 -1.44 9.55
C LEU A 192 -19.28 -0.48 10.22
N PRO A 193 -18.72 -0.84 11.39
CA PRO A 193 -17.69 -0.03 12.02
C PRO A 193 -16.38 -0.14 11.24
N PHE A 194 -15.75 0.99 10.98
CA PHE A 194 -14.43 1.04 10.34
C PHE A 194 -13.46 1.91 11.12
N ARG A 195 -12.18 1.65 10.92
CA ARG A 195 -11.07 2.47 11.41
C ARG A 195 -10.14 2.79 10.27
N ALA A 196 -9.82 4.05 10.09
CA ALA A 196 -8.82 4.50 9.13
C ALA A 196 -7.68 5.22 9.87
N VAL A 197 -6.48 5.18 9.28
CA VAL A 197 -5.31 5.88 9.83
C VAL A 197 -5.59 7.39 9.80
N GLY A 198 -5.54 8.04 10.97
CA GLY A 198 -5.77 9.48 11.10
C GLY A 198 -7.23 9.91 11.29
N THR A 199 -8.19 8.98 11.32
CA THR A 199 -9.61 9.26 11.60
C THR A 199 -10.09 8.52 12.84
N ALA A 200 -10.99 9.17 13.59
CA ALA A 200 -11.74 8.47 14.64
C ALA A 200 -12.55 7.32 14.03
N ALA A 201 -12.83 6.29 14.84
CA ALA A 201 -13.70 5.20 14.40
C ALA A 201 -15.02 5.74 13.83
N GLY A 202 -15.39 5.27 12.63
CA GLY A 202 -16.60 5.69 11.94
C GLY A 202 -17.52 4.51 11.64
N LEU A 203 -18.71 4.83 11.13
CA LEU A 203 -19.68 3.85 10.64
C LEU A 203 -19.85 4.04 9.13
N LEU A 204 -19.94 2.95 8.39
CA LEU A 204 -20.33 2.93 6.98
C LEU A 204 -21.70 2.29 6.85
N LEU A 205 -22.56 2.88 6.05
CA LEU A 205 -23.82 2.25 5.66
C LEU A 205 -23.54 1.17 4.63
N ALA A 206 -23.98 -0.05 4.87
CA ALA A 206 -23.79 -1.17 3.97
C ALA A 206 -25.12 -1.82 3.59
N ALA A 207 -25.31 -2.10 2.31
CA ALA A 207 -26.43 -2.86 1.78
C ALA A 207 -26.06 -4.35 1.72
N CYS A 208 -26.99 -5.23 2.07
CA CYS A 208 -26.81 -6.66 1.86
C CYS A 208 -27.08 -6.97 0.38
N SER A 209 -26.06 -7.46 -0.35
CA SER A 209 -26.22 -7.88 -1.74
C SER A 209 -26.97 -9.18 -1.86
N ASP A 210 -27.62 -9.42 -3.01
CA ASP A 210 -28.11 -10.73 -3.38
C ASP A 210 -26.90 -11.65 -3.64
N TYR A 211 -25.94 -11.16 -4.42
CA TYR A 211 -24.63 -11.76 -4.64
C TYR A 211 -23.64 -10.76 -5.22
N ILE A 212 -22.35 -11.07 -5.08
CA ILE A 212 -21.26 -10.46 -5.83
C ILE A 212 -20.62 -11.55 -6.68
N GLU A 213 -20.44 -11.28 -7.98
CA GLU A 213 -19.78 -12.21 -8.91
C GLU A 213 -18.38 -11.70 -9.22
N VAL A 214 -17.36 -12.51 -8.92
CA VAL A 214 -15.94 -12.24 -9.17
C VAL A 214 -15.37 -13.41 -9.96
N ASN A 215 -14.82 -13.15 -11.15
CA ASN A 215 -14.25 -14.21 -12.01
C ASN A 215 -15.21 -15.40 -12.23
N GLY A 216 -16.51 -15.13 -12.41
CA GLY A 216 -17.52 -16.16 -12.60
C GLY A 216 -18.01 -16.88 -11.32
N LYS A 217 -17.38 -16.63 -10.19
CA LYS A 217 -17.79 -17.19 -8.90
C LYS A 217 -18.70 -16.22 -8.15
N ARG A 218 -19.84 -16.73 -7.65
CA ARG A 218 -20.82 -15.93 -6.92
C ARG A 218 -20.66 -16.08 -5.41
N TYR A 219 -20.68 -14.95 -4.72
CA TYR A 219 -20.62 -14.82 -3.27
C TYR A 219 -21.93 -14.21 -2.79
N PRO A 220 -22.83 -15.00 -2.20
CA PRO A 220 -24.13 -14.52 -1.76
C PRO A 220 -24.00 -13.69 -0.48
N ARG A 221 -24.95 -12.76 -0.28
CA ARG A 221 -25.11 -11.96 0.93
C ARG A 221 -23.86 -11.20 1.38
N THR A 222 -23.01 -10.79 0.44
CA THR A 222 -21.83 -9.98 0.75
C THR A 222 -22.25 -8.54 1.08
N PRO A 223 -21.83 -7.95 2.21
CA PRO A 223 -22.11 -6.56 2.52
C PRO A 223 -21.42 -5.62 1.53
N VAL A 224 -22.16 -4.66 0.99
CA VAL A 224 -21.67 -3.59 0.11
C VAL A 224 -21.68 -2.29 0.89
N ALA A 225 -20.53 -1.91 1.43
CA ALA A 225 -20.35 -0.68 2.20
C ALA A 225 -20.20 0.52 1.25
N LEU A 226 -20.99 1.55 1.47
CA LEU A 226 -21.01 2.74 0.62
C LEU A 226 -20.08 3.81 1.18
N SER A 227 -19.09 4.19 0.39
CA SER A 227 -18.18 5.28 0.70
C SER A 227 -18.64 6.57 0.03
N GLU A 228 -18.73 7.64 0.80
CA GLU A 228 -18.99 8.99 0.26
C GLU A 228 -17.75 9.58 -0.42
N GLN A 229 -16.57 9.12 -0.04
CA GLN A 229 -15.30 9.52 -0.63
C GLN A 229 -14.90 8.58 -1.76
N ALA A 230 -14.12 9.10 -2.71
CA ALA A 230 -13.50 8.27 -3.74
C ALA A 230 -12.66 7.17 -3.10
N VAL A 231 -12.80 5.95 -3.61
CA VAL A 231 -12.02 4.78 -3.15
C VAL A 231 -10.65 4.75 -3.81
N SER A 232 -10.52 5.37 -4.98
CA SER A 232 -9.28 5.43 -5.76
C SER A 232 -8.74 6.86 -5.84
N ASP A 233 -7.46 7.06 -5.56
CA ASP A 233 -6.78 8.35 -5.74
C ASP A 233 -6.60 8.73 -7.23
N GLY A 234 -6.63 7.77 -8.13
CA GLY A 234 -6.38 7.95 -9.57
C GLY A 234 -7.55 7.60 -10.49
N GLY A 235 -8.74 7.27 -9.97
CA GLY A 235 -9.94 6.98 -10.76
C GLY A 235 -9.92 5.65 -11.52
N GLY A 236 -8.95 4.78 -11.27
CA GLY A 236 -8.82 3.50 -11.98
C GLY A 236 -9.78 2.39 -11.53
N TYR A 237 -10.38 2.54 -10.34
CA TYR A 237 -11.35 1.62 -9.77
C TYR A 237 -12.32 2.37 -8.85
N HIS A 238 -13.49 1.79 -8.63
CA HIS A 238 -14.58 2.41 -7.86
C HIS A 238 -15.06 1.55 -6.70
N ALA A 239 -14.40 0.41 -6.50
CA ALA A 239 -14.68 -0.50 -5.39
C ALA A 239 -13.39 -1.18 -4.90
N CYS A 240 -13.43 -1.68 -3.68
CA CYS A 240 -12.32 -2.38 -3.03
C CYS A 240 -12.85 -3.63 -2.35
N LEU A 241 -12.29 -4.79 -2.68
CA LEU A 241 -12.75 -6.09 -2.18
C LEU A 241 -11.60 -6.86 -1.55
N LEU A 242 -11.81 -7.36 -0.32
CA LEU A 242 -10.98 -8.40 0.24
C LEU A 242 -11.44 -9.76 -0.32
N TYR A 243 -10.75 -10.26 -1.32
CA TYR A 243 -10.96 -11.60 -1.83
C TYR A 243 -9.97 -12.56 -1.17
N THR A 244 -10.41 -13.34 -0.22
CA THR A 244 -9.66 -14.51 0.23
C THR A 244 -10.01 -15.66 -0.71
N SER A 245 -9.12 -15.99 -1.64
CA SER A 245 -9.21 -17.30 -2.31
C SER A 245 -9.27 -18.36 -1.21
N PRO A 246 -10.22 -19.29 -1.24
CA PRO A 246 -10.22 -20.38 -0.26
C PRO A 246 -8.88 -21.09 -0.36
N SER A 247 -8.22 -21.25 0.78
CA SER A 247 -6.98 -22.01 0.87
C SER A 247 -7.24 -23.44 0.37
N PRO A 248 -6.28 -24.09 -0.32
CA PRO A 248 -6.40 -25.52 -0.68
C PRO A 248 -6.67 -26.43 0.50
N ARG A 249 -6.63 -25.91 1.75
CA ARG A 249 -6.96 -26.64 2.98
C ARG A 249 -8.45 -26.59 3.36
N ASP A 250 -9.24 -25.78 2.67
CA ASP A 250 -10.68 -25.62 2.94
C ASP A 250 -11.56 -26.41 1.94
N MET A 251 -10.91 -27.28 1.14
CA MET A 251 -11.57 -28.24 0.24
C MET A 251 -11.39 -29.69 0.81
#